data_f7dedb616fe5982f055f9fa3e6af5f08
#
_entry.id   f7dedb616fe5982f055f9fa3e6af5f08
#
_cell.length_a   1.000
_cell.length_b   1.000
_cell.length_c   1.000
_cell.angle_alpha   90.00
_cell.angle_beta   90.00
_cell.angle_gamma   90.00
#
_symmetry.space_group_name_H-M   'P 1'
#
loop_
_entity.id
_entity.type
_entity.pdbx_description
1 polymer ?
#
loop_
_entity_poly.entity_id
_entity_poly.type
_entity_poly.pdbx_seq_one_letter_code
_entity_poly.pdbx_strand_id
1 'polypeptide(L)'
;MSRLHRVIFFAIATTVVAFGQGYFPHVTWGGGWQMGVRVVNLDSATTAAATLSFYDNSGNPLPVPINGTIVAGVYNFTIPPSGAAALSLPADGTSVEGWARLDTNGGSGAGLVMFTYNTTGKPDFSATIPFIPDGSGCIIPLPASTPQYAVPFDNSSGNATAIAFANTDSSNANPTVELYDESGALIASAQLSLTAKGHSSFMLTDKFPAAAGNRGTIIVQTDIKKVGVLALLVLPNGTITTLLPLGQ
;
A
#
# COMPACT_ATOMS: atom_id res chain seq x y z
N MET A 1 46.33 -32.40 6.65
CA MET A 1 46.23 -30.93 6.67
C MET A 1 44.78 -30.54 6.33
N SER A 2 43.98 -30.32 7.35
CA SER A 2 42.55 -29.97 7.20
C SER A 2 42.41 -28.47 6.97
N ARG A 3 41.83 -28.06 5.83
CA ARG A 3 41.52 -26.64 5.55
C ARG A 3 40.20 -26.29 6.24
N LEU A 4 40.28 -25.52 7.29
CA LEU A 4 39.14 -24.96 8.00
C LEU A 4 38.56 -23.82 7.16
N HIS A 5 37.39 -24.04 6.52
CA HIS A 5 36.67 -22.97 5.83
C HIS A 5 35.97 -22.11 6.88
N ARG A 6 36.46 -20.88 7.07
CA ARG A 6 35.75 -19.87 7.86
C ARG A 6 34.57 -19.35 7.03
N VAL A 7 33.37 -19.75 7.43
CA VAL A 7 32.14 -19.11 6.95
C VAL A 7 31.96 -17.80 7.72
N ILE A 8 32.13 -16.68 7.03
CA ILE A 8 31.84 -15.35 7.59
C ILE A 8 30.36 -15.12 7.41
N PHE A 9 29.60 -15.18 8.51
CA PHE A 9 28.22 -14.73 8.55
C PHE A 9 28.22 -13.20 8.57
N PHE A 10 27.82 -12.58 7.46
CA PHE A 10 27.41 -11.19 7.45
C PHE A 10 26.00 -11.10 8.08
N ALA A 11 25.92 -10.73 9.35
CA ALA A 11 24.68 -10.32 9.96
C ALA A 11 24.33 -8.94 9.39
N ILE A 12 23.43 -8.86 8.44
CA ILE A 12 22.79 -7.61 8.04
C ILE A 12 21.84 -7.25 9.19
N ALA A 13 22.30 -6.39 10.07
CA ALA A 13 21.43 -5.75 11.07
C ALA A 13 20.52 -4.76 10.31
N THR A 14 19.36 -5.22 9.87
CA THR A 14 18.28 -4.33 9.47
C THR A 14 17.78 -3.67 10.74
N THR A 15 18.16 -2.41 10.96
CA THR A 15 17.49 -1.57 11.96
C THR A 15 16.06 -1.39 11.52
N VAL A 16 15.14 -2.14 12.11
CA VAL A 16 13.71 -1.87 11.99
C VAL A 16 13.47 -0.56 12.70
N VAL A 17 13.36 0.53 11.96
CA VAL A 17 12.94 1.81 12.52
C VAL A 17 11.47 1.65 12.89
N ALA A 18 11.18 1.68 14.18
CA ALA A 18 9.82 1.64 14.67
C ALA A 18 9.16 2.99 14.45
N PHE A 19 8.09 3.03 13.69
CA PHE A 19 7.34 4.24 13.38
C PHE A 19 6.04 4.25 14.18
N GLY A 20 5.72 5.38 14.81
CA GLY A 20 4.46 5.58 15.53
C GLY A 20 3.29 5.90 14.61
N GLN A 21 3.55 6.33 13.38
CA GLN A 21 2.53 6.75 12.41
C GLN A 21 2.89 6.30 11.00
N GLY A 22 1.85 6.00 10.22
CA GLY A 22 1.97 5.67 8.82
C GLY A 22 0.63 5.31 8.20
N TYR A 23 0.64 4.74 7.01
CA TYR A 23 -0.59 4.53 6.26
C TYR A 23 -0.53 3.27 5.39
N PHE A 24 -1.72 2.85 4.97
CA PHE A 24 -1.95 1.86 3.94
C PHE A 24 -2.55 2.59 2.73
N PRO A 25 -1.83 2.69 1.61
CA PRO A 25 -2.23 3.53 0.48
C PRO A 25 -3.47 3.04 -0.26
N HIS A 26 -3.91 1.83 0.00
CA HIS A 26 -5.15 1.27 -0.53
C HIS A 26 -5.81 0.35 0.49
N VAL A 27 -7.10 0.50 0.66
CA VAL A 27 -7.98 -0.42 1.39
C VAL A 27 -9.22 -0.68 0.55
N THR A 28 -9.70 -1.93 0.56
CA THR A 28 -10.94 -2.30 -0.14
C THR A 28 -11.64 -3.47 0.56
N TRP A 29 -12.96 -3.46 0.54
CA TRP A 29 -13.82 -4.54 1.04
C TRP A 29 -15.18 -4.52 0.32
N GLY A 30 -15.99 -5.57 0.51
CA GLY A 30 -17.26 -5.72 -0.21
C GLY A 30 -17.05 -6.14 -1.67
N GLY A 31 -18.11 -6.50 -2.36
CA GLY A 31 -18.06 -6.94 -3.76
C GLY A 31 -17.21 -8.19 -3.99
N GLY A 32 -17.06 -9.04 -2.98
CA GLY A 32 -16.18 -10.21 -2.99
C GLY A 32 -14.80 -9.98 -2.37
N TRP A 33 -14.43 -8.74 -2.05
CA TRP A 33 -13.17 -8.42 -1.36
C TRP A 33 -13.32 -8.50 0.15
N GLN A 34 -12.61 -9.40 0.79
CA GLN A 34 -12.42 -9.42 2.23
C GLN A 34 -11.10 -8.75 2.58
N MET A 35 -11.12 -7.90 3.60
CA MET A 35 -9.90 -7.24 4.07
C MET A 35 -9.59 -7.63 5.51
N GLY A 36 -8.33 -7.95 5.77
CA GLY A 36 -7.78 -8.15 7.10
C GLY A 36 -6.69 -7.13 7.39
N VAL A 37 -6.77 -6.43 8.54
CA VAL A 37 -5.69 -5.58 9.03
C VAL A 37 -4.98 -6.29 10.16
N ARG A 38 -3.66 -6.30 10.14
CA ARG A 38 -2.82 -6.82 11.22
C ARG A 38 -1.89 -5.72 11.67
N VAL A 39 -1.91 -5.41 12.96
CA VAL A 39 -1.05 -4.40 13.58
C VAL A 39 -0.30 -5.06 14.73
N VAL A 40 1.00 -4.82 14.81
CA VAL A 40 1.86 -5.34 15.88
C VAL A 40 2.40 -4.19 16.73
N ASN A 41 2.51 -4.41 18.03
CA ASN A 41 3.22 -3.55 18.95
C ASN A 41 4.65 -4.07 19.12
N LEU A 42 5.63 -3.28 18.69
CA LEU A 42 7.05 -3.64 18.80
C LEU A 42 7.66 -3.27 20.15
N ASP A 43 6.93 -2.55 21.00
CA ASP A 43 7.35 -2.27 22.38
C ASP A 43 7.08 -3.51 23.23
N SER A 44 8.12 -3.97 23.94
CA SER A 44 8.03 -5.15 24.81
C SER A 44 7.55 -4.87 26.23
N ALA A 45 7.41 -3.60 26.60
CA ALA A 45 7.11 -3.17 27.96
C ALA A 45 5.75 -2.48 28.10
N THR A 46 5.30 -1.75 27.07
CA THR A 46 4.11 -0.89 27.16
C THR A 46 3.02 -1.29 26.20
N THR A 47 1.76 -1.16 26.64
CA THR A 47 0.58 -1.32 25.77
C THR A 47 0.51 -0.11 24.84
N ALA A 48 0.41 -0.35 23.53
CA ALA A 48 0.18 0.70 22.56
C ALA A 48 -1.32 1.02 22.47
N ALA A 49 -1.67 2.31 22.52
CA ALA A 49 -2.97 2.80 22.10
C ALA A 49 -2.89 3.12 20.60
N ALA A 50 -3.74 2.50 19.80
CA ALA A 50 -3.71 2.64 18.35
C ALA A 50 -5.03 3.22 17.82
N THR A 51 -4.91 4.07 16.81
CA THR A 51 -6.02 4.67 16.07
C THR A 51 -5.87 4.34 14.59
N LEU A 52 -6.89 3.74 13.99
CA LEU A 52 -6.97 3.50 12.55
C LEU A 52 -8.05 4.41 11.97
N SER A 53 -7.65 5.31 11.07
CA SER A 53 -8.54 6.28 10.41
C SER A 53 -8.68 5.93 8.93
N PHE A 54 -9.90 5.83 8.44
CA PHE A 54 -10.22 5.47 7.05
C PHE A 54 -10.76 6.68 6.30
N TYR A 55 -10.36 6.80 5.04
CA TYR A 55 -10.74 7.91 4.15
C TYR A 55 -11.20 7.37 2.80
N ASP A 56 -12.25 7.97 2.25
CA ASP A 56 -12.76 7.70 0.91
C ASP A 56 -11.93 8.37 -0.21
N ASN A 57 -12.33 8.20 -1.45
CA ASN A 57 -11.68 8.78 -2.62
C ASN A 57 -11.70 10.32 -2.61
N SER A 58 -12.62 10.94 -1.88
CA SER A 58 -12.75 12.39 -1.73
C SER A 58 -12.02 12.95 -0.51
N GLY A 59 -11.46 12.08 0.35
CA GLY A 59 -10.78 12.46 1.59
C GLY A 59 -11.70 12.62 2.80
N ASN A 60 -12.97 12.23 2.69
CA ASN A 60 -13.88 12.23 3.83
C ASN A 60 -13.67 10.99 4.71
N PRO A 61 -14.00 11.05 6.00
CA PRO A 61 -14.04 9.86 6.84
C PRO A 61 -14.94 8.77 6.23
N LEU A 62 -14.39 7.58 6.08
CA LEU A 62 -15.03 6.44 5.44
C LEU A 62 -15.60 5.50 6.52
N PRO A 63 -16.94 5.34 6.65
CA PRO A 63 -17.53 4.37 7.56
C PRO A 63 -17.13 2.95 7.20
N VAL A 64 -16.71 2.15 8.19
CA VAL A 64 -16.15 0.80 7.97
C VAL A 64 -16.78 -0.22 8.92
N PRO A 65 -17.13 -1.43 8.43
CA PRO A 65 -17.69 -2.52 9.21
C PRO A 65 -16.57 -3.38 9.83
N ILE A 66 -15.92 -2.89 10.89
CA ILE A 66 -14.86 -3.61 11.57
C ILE A 66 -15.43 -4.66 12.51
N ASN A 67 -15.05 -5.92 12.34
CA ASN A 67 -15.51 -7.05 13.16
C ASN A 67 -17.04 -7.08 13.32
N GLY A 68 -17.79 -6.73 12.26
CA GLY A 68 -19.25 -6.70 12.23
C GLY A 68 -19.88 -5.44 12.82
N THR A 69 -19.10 -4.45 13.28
CA THR A 69 -19.61 -3.18 13.81
C THR A 69 -19.23 -2.02 12.90
N ILE A 70 -20.20 -1.22 12.48
CA ILE A 70 -19.93 -0.02 11.67
C ILE A 70 -19.37 1.08 12.56
N VAL A 71 -18.17 1.57 12.23
CA VAL A 71 -17.53 2.72 12.86
C VAL A 71 -17.46 3.89 11.86
N ALA A 72 -17.55 5.11 12.36
CA ALA A 72 -17.61 6.33 11.52
C ALA A 72 -16.22 6.80 11.06
N GLY A 73 -15.46 5.90 10.41
CA GLY A 73 -14.16 6.22 9.82
C GLY A 73 -12.98 6.22 10.80
N VAL A 74 -13.21 6.08 12.10
CA VAL A 74 -12.12 6.03 13.11
C VAL A 74 -12.36 4.86 14.06
N TYR A 75 -11.36 4.04 14.23
CA TYR A 75 -11.37 2.89 15.13
C TYR A 75 -10.19 2.94 16.11
N ASN A 76 -10.50 2.97 17.40
CA ASN A 76 -9.51 2.98 18.48
C ASN A 76 -9.42 1.58 19.10
N PHE A 77 -8.20 1.12 19.36
CA PHE A 77 -7.95 -0.16 20.00
C PHE A 77 -6.61 -0.15 20.74
N THR A 78 -6.36 -1.18 21.53
CA THR A 78 -5.11 -1.33 22.27
C THR A 78 -4.40 -2.61 21.85
N ILE A 79 -3.07 -2.59 21.90
CA ILE A 79 -2.22 -3.73 21.55
C ILE A 79 -1.29 -3.98 22.74
N PRO A 80 -1.34 -5.16 23.38
CA PRO A 80 -0.44 -5.50 24.48
C PRO A 80 1.04 -5.39 24.09
N PRO A 81 1.96 -5.31 25.05
CA PRO A 81 3.39 -5.38 24.78
C PRO A 81 3.75 -6.63 23.98
N SER A 82 4.57 -6.48 22.93
CA SER A 82 4.93 -7.53 21.96
C SER A 82 3.72 -8.25 21.34
N GLY A 83 2.53 -7.67 21.44
CA GLY A 83 1.28 -8.26 20.95
C GLY A 83 0.91 -7.82 19.55
N ALA A 84 -0.24 -8.34 19.09
CA ALA A 84 -0.83 -7.99 17.80
C ALA A 84 -2.34 -7.79 17.92
N ALA A 85 -2.89 -6.91 17.07
CA ALA A 85 -4.31 -6.78 16.84
C ALA A 85 -4.68 -7.28 15.45
N ALA A 86 -5.86 -7.90 15.34
CA ALA A 86 -6.41 -8.41 14.10
C ALA A 86 -7.81 -7.80 13.90
N LEU A 87 -8.01 -7.12 12.78
CA LEU A 87 -9.29 -6.55 12.38
C LEU A 87 -9.71 -7.19 11.07
N SER A 88 -11.01 -7.38 10.88
CA SER A 88 -11.56 -7.94 9.65
C SER A 88 -12.72 -7.10 9.13
N LEU A 89 -12.78 -6.94 7.81
CA LEU A 89 -13.86 -6.32 7.07
C LEU A 89 -14.45 -7.35 6.11
N PRO A 90 -15.79 -7.42 5.97
CA PRO A 90 -16.45 -8.48 5.24
C PRO A 90 -16.31 -8.34 3.74
N ALA A 91 -16.53 -9.45 3.02
CA ALA A 91 -16.59 -9.48 1.57
C ALA A 91 -17.98 -9.05 1.01
N ASP A 92 -18.98 -9.02 1.88
CA ASP A 92 -20.37 -8.77 1.51
C ASP A 92 -20.64 -7.29 1.18
N GLY A 93 -21.72 -7.05 0.44
CA GLY A 93 -22.16 -5.71 0.05
C GLY A 93 -21.49 -5.20 -1.22
N THR A 94 -21.64 -3.90 -1.47
CA THR A 94 -20.99 -3.22 -2.59
C THR A 94 -19.50 -3.04 -2.32
N SER A 95 -18.70 -3.08 -3.38
CA SER A 95 -17.26 -2.78 -3.29
C SER A 95 -17.06 -1.33 -2.81
N VAL A 96 -16.23 -1.18 -1.81
CA VAL A 96 -15.83 0.12 -1.23
C VAL A 96 -14.32 0.17 -1.24
N GLU A 97 -13.75 1.33 -1.55
CA GLU A 97 -12.31 1.56 -1.56
C GLU A 97 -11.92 2.89 -0.95
N GLY A 98 -10.67 3.00 -0.57
CA GLY A 98 -10.08 4.19 0.01
C GLY A 98 -8.66 3.91 0.51
N TRP A 99 -8.25 4.62 1.55
CA TRP A 99 -6.99 4.40 2.23
C TRP A 99 -7.13 4.50 3.74
N ALA A 100 -6.13 4.06 4.49
CA ALA A 100 -6.19 4.12 5.94
C ALA A 100 -4.87 4.63 6.56
N ARG A 101 -5.00 5.42 7.63
CA ARG A 101 -3.89 5.90 8.47
C ARG A 101 -3.88 5.15 9.77
N LEU A 102 -2.72 4.66 10.17
CA LEU A 102 -2.46 4.08 11.49
C LEU A 102 -1.63 5.05 12.31
N ASP A 103 -2.07 5.32 13.54
CA ASP A 103 -1.34 6.06 14.57
C ASP A 103 -1.26 5.19 15.83
N THR A 104 -0.08 4.94 16.35
CA THR A 104 0.15 4.20 17.60
C THR A 104 0.44 5.14 18.79
N ASN A 105 0.05 6.42 18.67
CA ASN A 105 0.12 7.43 19.74
C ASN A 105 1.49 7.47 20.46
N GLY A 106 2.56 7.48 19.69
CA GLY A 106 3.94 7.51 20.18
C GLY A 106 4.55 6.15 20.51
N GLY A 107 3.77 5.07 20.39
CA GLY A 107 4.28 3.69 20.47
C GLY A 107 5.00 3.25 19.21
N SER A 108 5.73 2.15 19.31
CA SER A 108 6.42 1.50 18.19
C SER A 108 5.50 0.46 17.57
N GLY A 109 4.90 0.77 16.43
CA GLY A 109 4.00 -0.15 15.74
C GLY A 109 4.37 -0.37 14.27
N ALA A 110 3.97 -1.50 13.75
CA ALA A 110 4.00 -1.83 12.33
C ALA A 110 2.73 -2.60 11.95
N GLY A 111 2.42 -2.68 10.67
CA GLY A 111 1.21 -3.39 10.25
C GLY A 111 1.24 -3.80 8.80
N LEU A 112 0.23 -4.57 8.42
CA LEU A 112 -0.06 -4.92 7.04
C LEU A 112 -1.57 -5.03 6.86
N VAL A 113 -2.02 -4.78 5.64
CA VAL A 113 -3.37 -5.11 5.18
C VAL A 113 -3.27 -6.31 4.24
N MET A 114 -4.15 -7.27 4.41
CA MET A 114 -4.33 -8.40 3.50
C MET A 114 -5.68 -8.28 2.81
N PHE A 115 -5.70 -8.38 1.51
CA PHE A 115 -6.91 -8.58 0.73
C PHE A 115 -7.03 -10.05 0.36
N THR A 116 -8.23 -10.55 0.46
CA THR A 116 -8.59 -11.84 -0.12
C THR A 116 -9.81 -11.60 -1.01
N TYR A 117 -9.72 -12.00 -2.26
CA TYR A 117 -10.86 -11.98 -3.16
C TYR A 117 -11.44 -13.38 -3.26
N ASN A 118 -12.69 -13.49 -2.90
CA ASN A 118 -13.39 -14.77 -2.84
C ASN A 118 -14.68 -14.66 -3.67
N THR A 119 -14.64 -15.20 -4.88
CA THR A 119 -15.83 -15.29 -5.76
C THR A 119 -16.06 -16.73 -6.17
N THR A 120 -17.32 -17.14 -6.18
CA THR A 120 -17.73 -18.48 -6.61
C THR A 120 -17.18 -18.80 -8.02
N GLY A 121 -16.41 -19.89 -8.10
CA GLY A 121 -15.84 -20.38 -9.37
C GLY A 121 -14.49 -19.80 -9.79
N LYS A 122 -13.85 -18.96 -8.95
CA LYS A 122 -12.47 -18.50 -9.13
C LYS A 122 -11.61 -18.97 -7.96
N PRO A 123 -10.31 -19.23 -8.14
CA PRO A 123 -9.43 -19.51 -7.03
C PRO A 123 -9.34 -18.30 -6.11
N ASP A 124 -9.29 -18.56 -4.81
CA ASP A 124 -9.00 -17.52 -3.81
C ASP A 124 -7.62 -16.95 -4.07
N PHE A 125 -7.51 -15.64 -4.08
CA PHE A 125 -6.22 -14.98 -4.17
C PHE A 125 -6.11 -13.87 -3.13
N SER A 126 -4.90 -13.62 -2.69
CA SER A 126 -4.61 -12.60 -1.68
C SER A 126 -3.45 -11.73 -2.10
N ALA A 127 -3.51 -10.46 -1.73
CA ALA A 127 -2.40 -9.53 -1.81
C ALA A 127 -2.17 -8.90 -0.44
N THR A 128 -0.92 -8.57 -0.16
CA THR A 128 -0.53 -7.91 1.10
C THR A 128 -0.06 -6.51 0.80
N ILE A 129 -0.64 -5.53 1.50
CA ILE A 129 -0.23 -4.13 1.43
C ILE A 129 0.52 -3.81 2.70
N PRO A 130 1.80 -3.45 2.61
CA PRO A 130 2.60 -3.10 3.77
C PRO A 130 2.22 -1.73 4.31
N PHE A 131 2.47 -1.54 5.58
CA PHE A 131 2.46 -0.25 6.23
C PHE A 131 3.59 0.63 5.69
N ILE A 132 3.25 1.84 5.28
CA ILE A 132 4.22 2.85 4.83
C ILE A 132 4.35 3.90 5.93
N PRO A 133 5.53 4.07 6.52
CA PRO A 133 5.74 5.09 7.56
C PRO A 133 5.55 6.51 7.02
N ASP A 134 5.00 7.40 7.86
CA ASP A 134 4.87 8.82 7.52
C ASP A 134 6.24 9.44 7.18
N GLY A 135 6.27 10.18 6.08
CA GLY A 135 7.45 10.89 5.60
C GLY A 135 8.45 10.04 4.80
N SER A 136 8.24 8.71 4.68
CA SER A 136 9.10 7.86 3.85
C SER A 136 8.57 7.69 2.41
N GLY A 137 7.28 7.82 2.21
CA GLY A 137 6.63 7.68 0.89
C GLY A 137 6.78 6.31 0.22
N CYS A 138 7.77 5.50 0.62
CA CYS A 138 8.06 4.17 0.06
C CYS A 138 8.80 3.30 1.06
N ILE A 139 8.90 1.99 0.74
CA ILE A 139 9.56 0.99 1.59
C ILE A 139 11.07 0.93 1.34
N ILE A 140 11.52 1.26 0.13
CA ILE A 140 12.93 1.22 -0.27
C ILE A 140 13.36 2.60 -0.75
N PRO A 141 14.20 3.33 0.02
CA PRO A 141 14.64 4.66 -0.37
C PRO A 141 15.62 4.62 -1.56
N LEU A 142 15.45 5.55 -2.49
CA LEU A 142 16.38 5.81 -3.57
C LEU A 142 17.13 7.14 -3.31
N PRO A 143 18.41 7.26 -3.67
CA PRO A 143 19.13 8.51 -3.55
C PRO A 143 18.75 9.46 -4.68
N ALA A 144 17.89 10.44 -4.42
CA ALA A 144 17.59 11.54 -5.35
C ALA A 144 17.13 12.80 -4.62
N SER A 145 17.05 13.90 -5.37
CA SER A 145 16.77 15.23 -4.84
C SER A 145 15.30 15.64 -4.89
N THR A 146 14.44 14.88 -5.58
CA THR A 146 13.00 15.15 -5.72
C THR A 146 12.19 13.93 -5.30
N PRO A 147 11.01 14.13 -4.67
CA PRO A 147 10.11 13.04 -4.34
C PRO A 147 9.68 12.30 -5.60
N GLN A 148 10.12 11.06 -5.74
CA GLN A 148 9.90 10.25 -6.91
C GLN A 148 9.75 8.79 -6.51
N TYR A 149 8.77 8.11 -7.08
CA TYR A 149 8.58 6.66 -6.93
C TYR A 149 8.79 6.00 -8.27
N ALA A 150 9.46 4.85 -8.25
CA ALA A 150 9.56 3.96 -9.39
C ALA A 150 8.83 2.66 -9.06
N VAL A 151 7.91 2.26 -9.93
CA VAL A 151 7.11 1.04 -9.75
C VAL A 151 7.18 0.24 -11.04
N PRO A 152 7.57 -1.04 -11.02
CA PRO A 152 7.49 -1.86 -12.22
C PRO A 152 6.02 -2.06 -12.62
N PHE A 153 5.75 -2.24 -13.92
CA PHE A 153 4.46 -2.67 -14.42
C PHE A 153 4.61 -3.75 -15.49
N ASP A 154 3.60 -4.59 -15.61
CA ASP A 154 3.50 -5.58 -16.68
C ASP A 154 2.03 -5.73 -17.10
N ASN A 155 1.72 -5.34 -18.33
CA ASN A 155 0.43 -5.54 -18.98
C ASN A 155 0.57 -6.42 -20.24
N SER A 156 1.66 -7.20 -20.32
CA SER A 156 1.92 -8.14 -21.41
C SER A 156 1.37 -9.52 -21.08
N SER A 157 1.20 -10.37 -22.07
CA SER A 157 0.88 -11.81 -21.91
C SER A 157 -0.37 -12.10 -21.05
N GLY A 158 -1.32 -11.17 -21.02
CA GLY A 158 -2.54 -11.29 -20.21
C GLY A 158 -2.38 -10.86 -18.75
N ASN A 159 -1.22 -10.37 -18.36
CA ASN A 159 -1.03 -9.69 -17.09
C ASN A 159 -1.72 -8.31 -17.11
N ALA A 160 -2.07 -7.82 -15.94
CA ALA A 160 -2.60 -6.46 -15.77
C ALA A 160 -2.06 -5.82 -14.50
N THR A 161 -1.66 -4.56 -14.60
CA THR A 161 -1.21 -3.79 -13.45
C THR A 161 -2.31 -2.84 -12.99
N ALA A 162 -2.64 -2.88 -11.70
CA ALA A 162 -3.43 -1.87 -11.01
C ALA A 162 -2.52 -0.97 -10.18
N ILE A 163 -2.90 0.30 -10.04
CA ILE A 163 -2.15 1.26 -9.22
C ILE A 163 -3.10 2.07 -8.36
N ALA A 164 -2.68 2.39 -7.15
CA ALA A 164 -3.42 3.23 -6.20
C ALA A 164 -2.54 4.33 -5.64
N PHE A 165 -3.15 5.47 -5.39
CA PHE A 165 -2.54 6.68 -4.84
C PHE A 165 -3.34 7.14 -3.64
N ALA A 166 -2.68 7.47 -2.54
CA ALA A 166 -3.28 8.09 -1.37
C ALA A 166 -2.57 9.41 -1.07
N ASN A 167 -3.32 10.51 -1.09
CA ASN A 167 -2.82 11.79 -0.60
C ASN A 167 -3.01 11.84 0.92
N THR A 168 -1.93 11.73 1.68
CA THR A 168 -1.99 11.75 3.15
C THR A 168 -1.95 13.17 3.73
N ASP A 169 -1.83 14.21 2.88
CA ASP A 169 -1.81 15.61 3.27
C ASP A 169 -3.21 16.23 3.40
N SER A 170 -3.29 17.35 4.10
CA SER A 170 -4.47 18.20 4.21
C SER A 170 -4.64 19.20 3.08
N SER A 171 -3.73 19.22 2.12
CA SER A 171 -3.78 19.99 0.86
C SER A 171 -3.92 19.07 -0.35
N ASN A 172 -4.41 19.61 -1.47
CA ASN A 172 -4.47 18.86 -2.72
C ASN A 172 -3.06 18.51 -3.23
N ALA A 173 -2.95 17.38 -3.92
CA ALA A 173 -1.72 16.93 -4.58
C ALA A 173 -1.96 16.69 -6.07
N ASN A 174 -0.95 16.98 -6.90
CA ASN A 174 -1.03 16.79 -8.35
C ASN A 174 0.19 15.99 -8.84
N PRO A 175 0.31 14.70 -8.48
CA PRO A 175 1.43 13.88 -8.94
C PRO A 175 1.39 13.71 -10.46
N THR A 176 2.57 13.76 -11.09
CA THR A 176 2.76 13.39 -12.49
C THR A 176 3.15 11.93 -12.56
N VAL A 177 2.48 11.17 -13.41
CA VAL A 177 2.72 9.75 -13.65
C VAL A 177 3.24 9.60 -15.07
N GLU A 178 4.42 9.01 -15.22
CA GLU A 178 5.08 8.74 -16.49
C GLU A 178 5.32 7.24 -16.64
N LEU A 179 5.02 6.69 -17.80
CA LEU A 179 5.23 5.29 -18.14
C LEU A 179 6.37 5.18 -19.13
N TYR A 180 7.35 4.37 -18.80
CA TYR A 180 8.48 4.02 -19.66
C TYR A 180 8.42 2.54 -19.98
N ASP A 181 8.63 2.18 -21.24
CA ASP A 181 8.77 0.77 -21.65
C ASP A 181 10.11 0.15 -21.23
N GLU A 182 10.35 -1.12 -21.58
CA GLU A 182 11.60 -1.82 -21.27
C GLU A 182 12.84 -1.21 -21.97
N SER A 183 12.67 -0.45 -23.04
CA SER A 183 13.76 0.26 -23.72
C SER A 183 14.10 1.60 -23.04
N GLY A 184 13.30 2.03 -22.07
CA GLY A 184 13.37 3.34 -21.44
C GLY A 184 12.72 4.46 -22.25
N ALA A 185 11.91 4.14 -23.26
CA ALA A 185 11.16 5.13 -24.00
C ALA A 185 9.89 5.53 -23.23
N LEU A 186 9.63 6.83 -23.14
CA LEU A 186 8.37 7.35 -22.57
C LEU A 186 7.20 6.99 -23.47
N ILE A 187 6.24 6.20 -22.97
CA ILE A 187 5.07 5.76 -23.74
C ILE A 187 3.78 6.48 -23.33
N ALA A 188 3.72 7.03 -22.13
CA ALA A 188 2.58 7.83 -21.67
C ALA A 188 2.97 8.74 -20.50
N SER A 189 2.27 9.86 -20.33
CA SER A 189 2.37 10.75 -19.18
C SER A 189 1.03 11.41 -18.89
N ALA A 190 0.69 11.55 -17.61
CA ALA A 190 -0.47 12.32 -17.17
C ALA A 190 -0.26 12.87 -15.76
N GLN A 191 -0.86 14.02 -15.49
CA GLN A 191 -1.00 14.55 -14.15
C GLN A 191 -2.31 14.02 -13.54
N LEU A 192 -2.23 13.55 -12.30
CA LEU A 192 -3.41 13.19 -11.48
C LEU A 192 -3.77 14.39 -10.60
N SER A 193 -5.03 14.44 -10.17
CA SER A 193 -5.48 15.40 -9.15
C SER A 193 -6.06 14.63 -7.99
N LEU A 194 -5.45 14.74 -6.83
CA LEU A 194 -5.89 14.13 -5.58
C LEU A 194 -6.31 15.25 -4.62
N THR A 195 -7.54 15.21 -4.16
CA THR A 195 -8.02 16.10 -3.11
C THR A 195 -7.22 15.90 -1.82
N ALA A 196 -7.32 16.84 -0.90
CA ALA A 196 -6.79 16.68 0.45
C ALA A 196 -7.31 15.37 1.08
N LYS A 197 -6.40 14.51 1.55
CA LYS A 197 -6.71 13.16 2.04
C LYS A 197 -7.43 12.25 1.04
N GLY A 198 -7.45 12.60 -0.25
CA GLY A 198 -8.11 11.84 -1.29
C GLY A 198 -7.32 10.59 -1.71
N HIS A 199 -8.02 9.71 -2.41
CA HIS A 199 -7.49 8.46 -2.93
C HIS A 199 -7.91 8.30 -4.39
N SER A 200 -7.12 7.56 -5.16
CA SER A 200 -7.48 7.13 -6.52
C SER A 200 -6.85 5.78 -6.81
N SER A 201 -7.63 4.87 -7.38
CA SER A 201 -7.15 3.57 -7.85
C SER A 201 -7.72 3.27 -9.24
N PHE A 202 -6.95 2.60 -10.09
CA PHE A 202 -7.38 2.22 -11.44
C PHE A 202 -6.50 1.11 -12.02
N MET A 203 -7.04 0.38 -12.98
CA MET A 203 -6.21 -0.45 -13.85
C MET A 203 -5.37 0.45 -14.74
N LEU A 204 -4.10 0.16 -14.86
CA LEU A 204 -3.16 1.04 -15.56
C LEU A 204 -3.60 1.34 -17.00
N THR A 205 -4.16 0.34 -17.68
CA THR A 205 -4.67 0.45 -19.06
C THR A 205 -5.91 1.33 -19.19
N ASP A 206 -6.71 1.50 -18.14
CA ASP A 206 -7.90 2.36 -18.17
C ASP A 206 -7.52 3.85 -18.23
N LYS A 207 -6.43 4.21 -17.53
CA LYS A 207 -5.92 5.58 -17.52
C LYS A 207 -4.89 5.81 -18.62
N PHE A 208 -4.09 4.80 -18.94
CA PHE A 208 -3.00 4.86 -19.90
C PHE A 208 -3.15 3.72 -20.92
N PRO A 209 -3.96 3.87 -21.97
CA PRO A 209 -4.16 2.82 -22.98
C PRO A 209 -2.86 2.33 -23.63
N ALA A 210 -1.84 3.21 -23.74
CA ALA A 210 -0.52 2.84 -24.24
C ALA A 210 0.21 1.81 -23.37
N ALA A 211 -0.22 1.55 -22.15
CA ALA A 211 0.32 0.49 -21.30
C ALA A 211 -0.10 -0.91 -21.76
N ALA A 212 -1.13 -1.03 -22.60
CA ALA A 212 -1.62 -2.33 -23.06
C ALA A 212 -0.56 -3.08 -23.87
N GLY A 213 -0.31 -4.34 -23.51
CA GLY A 213 0.70 -5.18 -24.15
C GLY A 213 2.15 -4.81 -23.80
N ASN A 214 2.38 -3.76 -23.03
CA ASN A 214 3.69 -3.28 -22.63
C ASN A 214 4.03 -3.67 -21.19
N ARG A 215 5.30 -3.63 -20.87
CA ARG A 215 5.87 -3.72 -19.52
C ARG A 215 7.03 -2.73 -19.39
N GLY A 216 7.36 -2.36 -18.15
CA GLY A 216 8.40 -1.38 -17.92
C GLY A 216 8.30 -0.73 -16.54
N THR A 217 8.45 0.58 -16.48
CA THR A 217 8.49 1.33 -15.22
C THR A 217 7.51 2.49 -15.22
N ILE A 218 6.75 2.60 -14.14
CA ILE A 218 5.98 3.79 -13.80
C ILE A 218 6.85 4.69 -12.95
N ILE A 219 7.03 5.93 -13.35
CA ILE A 219 7.66 6.97 -12.54
C ILE A 219 6.55 7.91 -12.03
N VAL A 220 6.51 8.13 -10.73
CA VAL A 220 5.59 9.06 -10.09
C VAL A 220 6.38 10.20 -9.49
N GLN A 221 6.18 11.40 -10.00
CA GLN A 221 6.78 12.63 -9.48
C GLN A 221 5.72 13.38 -8.68
N THR A 222 6.06 13.83 -7.49
CA THR A 222 5.17 14.61 -6.64
C THR A 222 5.93 15.76 -6.00
N ASP A 223 5.28 16.91 -5.87
CA ASP A 223 5.79 18.10 -5.19
C ASP A 223 5.71 17.99 -3.65
N ILE A 224 4.91 17.05 -3.15
CA ILE A 224 4.75 16.78 -1.71
C ILE A 224 5.09 15.35 -1.37
N LYS A 225 5.88 15.14 -0.31
CA LYS A 225 6.31 13.81 0.18
C LYS A 225 5.20 12.99 0.87
N LYS A 226 3.93 13.33 0.62
CA LYS A 226 2.79 12.75 1.32
C LYS A 226 1.78 12.07 0.38
N VAL A 227 2.23 11.71 -0.81
CA VAL A 227 1.46 10.85 -1.72
C VAL A 227 2.01 9.43 -1.62
N GLY A 228 1.20 8.53 -1.10
CA GLY A 228 1.52 7.11 -1.06
C GLY A 228 1.15 6.43 -2.37
N VAL A 229 1.98 5.49 -2.81
CA VAL A 229 1.77 4.72 -4.05
C VAL A 229 1.79 3.24 -3.73
N LEU A 230 0.90 2.49 -4.35
CA LEU A 230 0.85 1.03 -4.35
C LEU A 230 0.56 0.54 -5.76
N ALA A 231 1.21 -0.54 -6.20
CA ALA A 231 0.78 -1.25 -7.38
C ALA A 231 0.56 -2.73 -7.10
N LEU A 232 -0.35 -3.32 -7.86
CA LEU A 232 -0.70 -4.73 -7.82
C LEU A 232 -0.57 -5.30 -9.25
N LEU A 233 0.09 -6.44 -9.37
CA LEU A 233 0.11 -7.23 -10.59
C LEU A 233 -0.97 -8.31 -10.50
N VAL A 234 -1.87 -8.31 -11.46
CA VAL A 234 -2.91 -9.32 -11.64
C VAL A 234 -2.47 -10.26 -12.76
N LEU A 235 -2.28 -11.53 -12.44
CA LEU A 235 -1.89 -12.55 -13.40
C LEU A 235 -3.13 -13.11 -14.15
N PRO A 236 -2.95 -13.77 -15.30
CA PRO A 236 -4.07 -14.30 -16.10
C PRO A 236 -4.96 -15.31 -15.36
N ASN A 237 -4.43 -16.01 -14.38
CA ASN A 237 -5.18 -16.94 -13.52
C ASN A 237 -5.95 -16.24 -12.39
N GLY A 238 -5.87 -14.91 -12.30
CA GLY A 238 -6.51 -14.10 -11.26
C GLY A 238 -5.66 -13.90 -10.01
N THR A 239 -4.49 -14.54 -9.89
CA THR A 239 -3.58 -14.29 -8.76
C THR A 239 -3.12 -12.84 -8.74
N ILE A 240 -3.11 -12.23 -7.55
CA ILE A 240 -2.65 -10.86 -7.35
C ILE A 240 -1.37 -10.87 -6.52
N THR A 241 -0.39 -10.07 -6.90
CA THR A 241 0.82 -9.84 -6.12
C THR A 241 1.11 -8.35 -6.00
N THR A 242 1.70 -7.96 -4.88
CA THR A 242 2.06 -6.56 -4.63
C THR A 242 3.37 -6.22 -5.32
N LEU A 243 3.37 -5.12 -6.05
CA LEU A 243 4.57 -4.50 -6.60
C LEU A 243 4.97 -3.34 -5.68
N LEU A 244 6.10 -3.49 -5.02
CA LEU A 244 6.56 -2.49 -4.06
C LEU A 244 7.15 -1.28 -4.79
N PRO A 245 6.68 -0.05 -4.48
CA PRO A 245 7.31 1.15 -5.01
C PRO A 245 8.72 1.30 -4.43
N LEU A 246 9.65 1.64 -5.30
CA LEU A 246 10.98 2.12 -4.97
C LEU A 246 10.92 3.64 -4.96
N GLY A 247 11.47 4.31 -3.96
CA GLY A 247 11.38 5.77 -3.93
C GLY A 247 12.12 6.40 -2.75
N GLN A 248 11.85 7.68 -2.52
CA GLN A 248 12.53 8.55 -1.56
C GLN A 248 11.61 9.02 -0.47
#